data_c86dfdd8c05e20ba32f3d34f3a42df4f
#
_entry.id   c86dfdd8c05e20ba32f3d34f3a42df4f
#
_cell.length_a   1.000
_cell.length_b   1.000
_cell.length_c   1.000
_cell.angle_alpha   90.00
_cell.angle_beta   90.00
_cell.angle_gamma   90.00
#
_symmetry.space_group_name_H-M   'P 1'
#
loop_
_entity.id
_entity.type
_entity.pdbx_description
1 polymer ?
#
loop_
_entity_poly.entity_id
_entity_poly.type
_entity_poly.pdbx_seq_one_letter_code
_entity_poly.pdbx_strand_id
1 'polypeptide(L)'
;MADLIEIKRGESRFHTKIDWLDSWHSFSFGPHYDPANLGFGLLLVNNDDIIRAGSGFGTHAHSDMEIVTWVLDGELEHRDSLGTIGIIKPGDAQRMSAGTGVQHSEINPSSTTDLHLLQMWVLPDTKGIAPSYEQLSISESLASNELIPVASGQGHLGAVAIHQREAVLWVSRLSAHGSVTVPSAPFTHVFVARGSVHLSSEDKKTEYVLAAGDAAQLTNSNTSRLTASAEGAEVLVWEMGIK
;
A
#
# COMPACT_ATOMS: atom_id res chain seq x y z
N MET A 1 4.50 -13.37 -22.52
CA MET A 1 4.98 -14.03 -21.27
C MET A 1 3.81 -14.81 -20.71
N ALA A 2 4.03 -15.93 -20.03
CA ALA A 2 2.94 -16.71 -19.46
C ALA A 2 2.33 -15.97 -18.25
N ASP A 3 1.01 -16.13 -18.05
CA ASP A 3 0.33 -15.66 -16.85
C ASP A 3 0.94 -16.35 -15.63
N LEU A 4 1.44 -15.57 -14.69
CA LEU A 4 2.05 -16.06 -13.46
C LEU A 4 1.36 -15.42 -12.26
N ILE A 5 0.86 -16.24 -11.35
CA ILE A 5 0.36 -15.83 -10.05
C ILE A 5 1.25 -16.48 -8.99
N GLU A 6 1.93 -15.65 -8.21
CA GLU A 6 2.75 -16.08 -7.08
C GLU A 6 2.12 -15.59 -5.77
N ILE A 7 1.89 -16.51 -4.84
CA ILE A 7 1.33 -16.17 -3.52
C ILE A 7 2.47 -15.99 -2.52
N LYS A 8 2.49 -14.82 -1.88
CA LYS A 8 3.41 -14.49 -0.78
C LYS A 8 2.62 -14.55 0.52
N ARG A 9 2.98 -15.49 1.40
CA ARG A 9 2.31 -15.64 2.69
C ARG A 9 2.77 -14.58 3.69
N GLY A 10 1.83 -14.07 4.47
CA GLY A 10 2.10 -13.04 5.46
C GLY A 10 3.19 -13.42 6.45
N GLU A 11 3.19 -14.68 6.89
CA GLU A 11 4.18 -15.26 7.80
C GLU A 11 5.61 -15.40 7.22
N SER A 12 5.74 -15.35 5.89
CA SER A 12 7.05 -15.42 5.21
C SER A 12 7.70 -14.07 4.98
N ARG A 13 7.02 -12.97 5.33
CA ARG A 13 7.57 -11.61 5.25
C ARG A 13 8.72 -11.43 6.25
N PHE A 14 9.61 -10.50 5.97
CA PHE A 14 10.58 -10.06 6.98
C PHE A 14 9.87 -9.38 8.13
N HIS A 15 10.40 -9.55 9.35
CA HIS A 15 9.79 -9.04 10.56
C HIS A 15 10.79 -8.26 11.42
N THR A 16 10.47 -7.03 11.72
CA THR A 16 11.17 -6.18 12.68
C THR A 16 10.27 -5.94 13.88
N LYS A 17 10.74 -6.33 15.06
CA LYS A 17 10.02 -6.08 16.31
C LYS A 17 10.96 -5.45 17.33
N ILE A 18 10.61 -4.23 17.74
CA ILE A 18 11.28 -3.48 18.80
C ILE A 18 10.23 -2.93 19.77
N ASP A 19 10.63 -2.22 20.81
CA ASP A 19 9.73 -1.78 21.89
C ASP A 19 8.47 -1.03 21.40
N TRP A 20 8.60 -0.22 20.36
CA TRP A 20 7.53 0.65 19.90
C TRP A 20 7.02 0.33 18.49
N LEU A 21 7.66 -0.60 17.77
CA LEU A 21 7.33 -0.93 16.38
C LEU A 21 7.24 -2.45 16.21
N ASP A 22 6.14 -2.90 15.60
CA ASP A 22 5.96 -4.26 15.08
C ASP A 22 5.70 -4.11 13.58
N SER A 23 6.71 -4.42 12.73
CA SER A 23 6.72 -4.12 11.30
C SER A 23 6.98 -5.36 10.47
N TRP A 24 6.10 -5.63 9.51
CA TRP A 24 6.23 -6.72 8.55
C TRP A 24 6.54 -6.17 7.17
N HIS A 25 7.64 -6.62 6.55
CA HIS A 25 8.14 -6.11 5.28
C HIS A 25 7.94 -7.15 4.17
N SER A 26 7.17 -6.78 3.13
CA SER A 26 6.96 -7.66 1.97
C SER A 26 8.23 -7.83 1.13
N PHE A 27 9.11 -6.83 1.14
CA PHE A 27 10.37 -6.79 0.38
C PHE A 27 11.56 -6.48 1.30
N SER A 28 12.76 -6.57 0.74
CA SER A 28 13.98 -6.15 1.44
C SER A 28 13.89 -4.71 1.92
N PHE A 29 14.09 -4.51 3.23
CA PHE A 29 13.98 -3.20 3.86
C PHE A 29 14.87 -3.12 5.11
N GLY A 30 15.55 -2.00 5.31
CA GLY A 30 16.42 -1.79 6.47
C GLY A 30 17.49 -2.87 6.61
N PRO A 31 17.54 -3.62 7.74
CA PRO A 31 18.51 -4.68 7.94
C PRO A 31 18.19 -5.99 7.20
N HIS A 32 16.98 -6.11 6.64
CA HIS A 32 16.55 -7.31 5.94
C HIS A 32 16.92 -7.22 4.47
N TYR A 33 17.70 -8.18 3.96
CA TYR A 33 18.18 -8.17 2.60
C TYR A 33 18.12 -9.56 1.96
N ASP A 34 17.34 -9.65 0.87
CA ASP A 34 17.31 -10.78 -0.03
C ASP A 34 17.38 -10.23 -1.47
N PRO A 35 18.46 -10.50 -2.23
CA PRO A 35 18.60 -10.00 -3.59
C PRO A 35 17.52 -10.52 -4.57
N ALA A 36 16.81 -11.60 -4.22
CA ALA A 36 15.68 -12.12 -4.98
C ALA A 36 14.34 -11.47 -4.62
N ASN A 37 14.30 -10.61 -3.58
CA ASN A 37 13.08 -9.98 -3.08
C ASN A 37 13.28 -8.48 -2.79
N LEU A 38 13.67 -7.71 -3.80
CA LEU A 38 13.91 -6.26 -3.70
C LEU A 38 12.67 -5.41 -4.00
N GLY A 39 11.60 -6.02 -4.50
CA GLY A 39 10.38 -5.35 -4.93
C GLY A 39 9.60 -6.19 -5.95
N PHE A 40 8.48 -5.65 -6.42
CA PHE A 40 7.68 -6.25 -7.48
C PHE A 40 7.15 -5.17 -8.43
N GLY A 41 7.49 -5.26 -9.72
CA GLY A 41 7.18 -4.21 -10.70
C GLY A 41 7.83 -2.87 -10.30
N LEU A 42 7.02 -1.87 -10.04
CA LEU A 42 7.45 -0.54 -9.58
C LEU A 42 7.39 -0.38 -8.06
N LEU A 43 6.78 -1.32 -7.33
CA LEU A 43 6.63 -1.31 -5.89
C LEU A 43 7.89 -1.84 -5.20
N LEU A 44 8.56 -1.00 -4.42
CA LEU A 44 9.80 -1.31 -3.72
C LEU A 44 9.61 -1.59 -2.24
N VAL A 45 8.61 -0.95 -1.62
CA VAL A 45 8.30 -1.12 -0.20
C VAL A 45 6.80 -1.35 -0.05
N ASN A 46 6.45 -2.31 0.77
CA ASN A 46 5.10 -2.53 1.28
C ASN A 46 5.26 -3.04 2.71
N ASN A 47 5.31 -2.11 3.65
CA ASN A 47 5.44 -2.35 5.06
C ASN A 47 4.08 -2.27 5.73
N ASP A 48 3.87 -3.14 6.69
CA ASP A 48 2.66 -3.29 7.50
C ASP A 48 3.09 -3.06 8.95
N ASP A 49 2.82 -1.86 9.47
CA ASP A 49 3.42 -1.31 10.66
C ASP A 49 2.40 -1.09 11.77
N ILE A 50 2.66 -1.64 12.95
CA ILE A 50 1.96 -1.29 14.19
C ILE A 50 2.90 -0.44 15.05
N ILE A 51 2.50 0.81 15.30
CA ILE A 51 3.28 1.80 16.04
C ILE A 51 2.56 2.09 17.36
N ARG A 52 3.24 1.86 18.48
CA ARG A 52 2.66 2.10 19.81
C ARG A 52 2.33 3.56 20.04
N ALA A 53 1.37 3.77 20.92
CA ALA A 53 0.94 5.09 21.40
C ALA A 53 2.14 5.96 21.79
N GLY A 54 2.16 7.22 21.32
CA GLY A 54 3.18 8.21 21.62
C GLY A 54 4.56 7.97 20.99
N SER A 55 4.65 7.01 20.04
CA SER A 55 5.89 6.61 19.40
C SER A 55 5.85 6.84 17.89
N GLY A 56 6.96 6.62 17.20
CA GLY A 56 7.01 6.71 15.74
C GLY A 56 8.42 6.96 15.20
N PHE A 57 8.48 7.22 13.91
CA PHE A 57 9.72 7.52 13.20
C PHE A 57 10.08 8.98 13.40
N GLY A 58 11.20 9.25 14.10
CA GLY A 58 11.79 10.58 14.23
C GLY A 58 12.21 11.16 12.88
N THR A 59 12.70 12.39 12.88
CA THR A 59 13.10 13.08 11.64
C THR A 59 14.14 12.29 10.86
N HIS A 60 13.81 11.96 9.62
CA HIS A 60 14.67 11.27 8.67
C HIS A 60 14.44 11.80 7.25
N ALA A 61 15.35 11.49 6.33
CA ALA A 61 15.36 12.07 4.99
C ALA A 61 15.03 11.04 3.91
N HIS A 62 14.33 11.51 2.86
CA HIS A 62 14.09 10.77 1.63
C HIS A 62 14.44 11.62 0.41
N SER A 63 14.75 10.96 -0.70
CA SER A 63 14.91 11.57 -2.02
C SER A 63 14.44 10.61 -3.10
N ASP A 64 13.94 11.17 -4.22
CA ASP A 64 13.57 10.44 -5.42
C ASP A 64 12.65 9.22 -5.15
N MET A 65 11.61 9.42 -4.31
CA MET A 65 10.65 8.39 -3.95
C MET A 65 9.24 8.96 -3.86
N GLU A 66 8.26 8.22 -4.30
CA GLU A 66 6.83 8.44 -4.03
C GLU A 66 6.44 7.54 -2.87
N ILE A 67 6.08 8.12 -1.74
CA ILE A 67 5.72 7.43 -0.50
C ILE A 67 4.23 7.61 -0.27
N VAL A 68 3.50 6.51 -0.23
CA VAL A 68 2.05 6.47 0.01
C VAL A 68 1.79 5.79 1.35
N THR A 69 1.01 6.45 2.20
CA THR A 69 0.60 5.92 3.50
C THR A 69 -0.90 5.67 3.51
N TRP A 70 -1.29 4.49 4.01
CA TRP A 70 -2.66 4.07 4.21
C TRP A 70 -2.87 3.64 5.65
N VAL A 71 -3.62 4.43 6.41
CA VAL A 71 -3.92 4.13 7.82
C VAL A 71 -5.09 3.15 7.90
N LEU A 72 -4.87 2.07 8.63
CA LEU A 72 -5.89 1.07 8.95
C LEU A 72 -6.60 1.42 10.27
N ASP A 73 -5.86 1.66 11.36
CA ASP A 73 -6.37 2.03 12.68
C ASP A 73 -5.53 3.15 13.30
N GLY A 74 -6.15 3.97 14.14
CA GLY A 74 -5.47 5.08 14.82
C GLY A 74 -5.29 6.30 13.92
N GLU A 75 -4.29 7.13 14.23
CA GLU A 75 -3.97 8.36 13.51
C GLU A 75 -2.46 8.50 13.38
N LEU A 76 -2.00 8.97 12.22
CA LEU A 76 -0.59 9.30 11.97
C LEU A 76 -0.42 10.81 11.88
N GLU A 77 0.47 11.39 12.69
CA GLU A 77 0.94 12.76 12.51
C GLU A 77 2.18 12.76 11.60
N HIS A 78 2.07 13.42 10.46
CA HIS A 78 3.17 13.72 9.55
C HIS A 78 3.61 15.17 9.73
N ARG A 79 4.94 15.40 9.80
CA ARG A 79 5.56 16.75 9.76
C ARG A 79 6.75 16.69 8.84
N ASP A 80 6.90 17.69 7.95
CA ASP A 80 8.01 17.74 7.01
C ASP A 80 8.75 19.10 6.96
N SER A 81 9.89 19.09 6.30
CA SER A 81 10.75 20.27 6.12
C SER A 81 10.17 21.32 5.17
N LEU A 82 9.03 21.04 4.50
CA LEU A 82 8.29 22.01 3.69
C LEU A 82 7.33 22.83 4.57
N GLY A 83 7.18 22.45 5.84
CA GLY A 83 6.26 23.06 6.79
C GLY A 83 4.88 22.41 6.82
N THR A 84 4.71 21.28 6.15
CA THR A 84 3.45 20.54 6.18
C THR A 84 3.26 19.85 7.52
N ILE A 85 2.04 19.91 8.04
CA ILE A 85 1.56 19.11 9.18
C ILE A 85 0.25 18.46 8.76
N GLY A 86 0.23 17.14 8.75
CA GLY A 86 -0.95 16.34 8.40
C GLY A 86 -1.31 15.36 9.50
N ILE A 87 -2.60 15.15 9.75
CA ILE A 87 -3.11 14.03 10.54
C ILE A 87 -3.85 13.11 9.58
N ILE A 88 -3.32 11.93 9.37
CA ILE A 88 -3.84 10.93 8.46
C ILE A 88 -4.64 9.91 9.27
N LYS A 89 -5.86 9.62 8.82
CA LYS A 89 -6.84 8.75 9.47
C LYS A 89 -7.29 7.62 8.53
N PRO A 90 -7.93 6.57 9.06
CA PRO A 90 -8.54 5.55 8.22
C PRO A 90 -9.50 6.14 7.19
N GLY A 91 -9.23 5.88 5.91
CA GLY A 91 -9.98 6.44 4.78
C GLY A 91 -9.39 7.72 4.19
N ASP A 92 -8.23 8.17 4.68
CA ASP A 92 -7.45 9.21 4.03
C ASP A 92 -6.37 8.59 3.14
N ALA A 93 -6.27 9.06 1.92
CA ALA A 93 -5.14 8.85 1.04
C ALA A 93 -4.07 9.91 1.32
N GLN A 94 -2.83 9.51 1.54
CA GLN A 94 -1.71 10.44 1.76
C GLN A 94 -0.54 10.05 0.88
N ARG A 95 0.10 11.06 0.29
CA ARG A 95 1.32 10.91 -0.50
C ARG A 95 2.34 12.01 -0.17
N MET A 96 3.60 11.60 -0.03
CA MET A 96 4.76 12.48 -0.03
C MET A 96 5.66 12.13 -1.22
N SER A 97 5.86 13.10 -2.13
CA SER A 97 6.90 13.02 -3.16
C SER A 97 8.19 13.58 -2.60
N ALA A 98 9.22 12.77 -2.47
CA ALA A 98 10.47 13.18 -1.84
C ALA A 98 11.36 14.04 -2.77
N GLY A 99 11.28 13.85 -4.08
CA GLY A 99 11.93 14.67 -5.10
C GLY A 99 13.42 14.94 -4.81
N THR A 100 13.84 16.21 -4.86
CA THR A 100 15.23 16.64 -4.59
C THR A 100 15.67 16.38 -3.14
N GLY A 101 14.75 16.06 -2.25
CA GLY A 101 15.01 15.74 -0.85
C GLY A 101 14.01 16.42 0.09
N VAL A 102 13.54 15.67 1.06
CA VAL A 102 12.67 16.13 2.14
C VAL A 102 13.06 15.41 3.43
N GLN A 103 12.96 16.10 4.55
CA GLN A 103 13.04 15.51 5.88
C GLN A 103 11.64 15.47 6.47
N HIS A 104 11.25 14.36 7.08
CA HIS A 104 9.97 14.25 7.74
C HIS A 104 10.02 13.36 8.98
N SER A 105 8.97 13.45 9.78
CA SER A 105 8.70 12.56 10.91
C SER A 105 7.27 12.03 10.83
N GLU A 106 7.06 10.82 11.34
CA GLU A 106 5.79 10.11 11.33
C GLU A 106 5.54 9.54 12.72
N ILE A 107 4.64 10.17 13.48
CA ILE A 107 4.40 9.89 14.89
C ILE A 107 2.95 9.48 15.11
N ASN A 108 2.74 8.47 15.95
CA ASN A 108 1.42 8.18 16.51
C ASN A 108 1.13 9.22 17.63
N PRO A 109 0.23 10.19 17.41
CA PRO A 109 -0.01 11.25 18.37
C PRO A 109 -0.86 10.81 19.58
N SER A 110 -1.47 9.62 19.51
CA SER A 110 -2.29 9.08 20.59
C SER A 110 -1.42 8.73 21.80
N SER A 111 -1.92 8.96 23.00
CA SER A 111 -1.27 8.53 24.24
C SER A 111 -1.70 7.12 24.70
N THR A 112 -2.70 6.51 24.04
CA THR A 112 -3.34 5.28 24.53
C THR A 112 -3.64 4.23 23.46
N THR A 113 -3.71 4.63 22.19
CA THR A 113 -4.14 3.75 21.08
C THR A 113 -2.99 3.55 20.10
N ASP A 114 -2.71 2.31 19.75
CA ASP A 114 -1.73 1.99 18.73
C ASP A 114 -2.23 2.43 17.34
N LEU A 115 -1.29 2.76 16.49
CA LEU A 115 -1.49 3.08 15.07
C LEU A 115 -1.15 1.85 14.24
N HIS A 116 -2.02 1.49 13.30
CA HIS A 116 -1.77 0.47 12.30
C HIS A 116 -1.85 1.09 10.91
N LEU A 117 -0.80 1.00 10.13
CA LEU A 117 -0.72 1.55 8.78
C LEU A 117 0.03 0.65 7.81
N LEU A 118 -0.20 0.88 6.52
CA LEU A 118 0.61 0.37 5.43
C LEU A 118 1.40 1.54 4.83
N GLN A 119 2.72 1.35 4.68
CA GLN A 119 3.57 2.30 4.00
C GLN A 119 4.14 1.67 2.73
N MET A 120 3.89 2.31 1.59
CA MET A 120 4.22 1.80 0.26
C MET A 120 5.06 2.81 -0.50
N TRP A 121 6.11 2.32 -1.18
CA TRP A 121 7.01 3.18 -1.94
C TRP A 121 7.11 2.72 -3.38
N VAL A 122 6.96 3.67 -4.31
CA VAL A 122 7.20 3.45 -5.74
C VAL A 122 8.21 4.46 -6.28
N LEU A 123 8.97 4.06 -7.30
CA LEU A 123 9.94 4.95 -7.95
C LEU A 123 9.19 6.00 -8.80
N PRO A 124 9.58 7.29 -8.74
CA PRO A 124 9.05 8.29 -9.67
C PRO A 124 9.58 8.08 -11.09
N ASP A 125 8.84 8.57 -12.09
CA ASP A 125 9.28 8.61 -13.49
C ASP A 125 10.49 9.53 -13.69
N THR A 126 10.51 10.62 -12.91
CA THR A 126 11.52 11.68 -13.05
C THR A 126 12.11 11.95 -11.68
N LYS A 127 13.43 11.91 -11.61
CA LYS A 127 14.20 12.26 -10.41
C LYS A 127 14.37 13.78 -10.28
N GLY A 128 14.63 14.22 -9.04
CA GLY A 128 14.98 15.60 -8.77
C GLY A 128 13.83 16.60 -8.95
N ILE A 129 12.58 16.14 -8.92
CA ILE A 129 11.41 17.02 -8.91
C ILE A 129 11.31 17.78 -7.59
N ALA A 130 10.50 18.83 -7.53
CA ALA A 130 10.23 19.53 -6.28
C ALA A 130 9.50 18.59 -5.30
N PRO A 131 9.91 18.51 -4.02
CA PRO A 131 9.17 17.75 -3.03
C PRO A 131 7.77 18.30 -2.85
N SER A 132 6.81 17.42 -2.55
CA SER A 132 5.42 17.85 -2.33
C SER A 132 4.66 16.86 -1.46
N TYR A 133 3.55 17.33 -0.90
CA TYR A 133 2.64 16.56 -0.05
C TYR A 133 1.20 16.69 -0.56
N GLU A 134 0.42 15.63 -0.46
CA GLU A 134 -1.01 15.64 -0.77
C GLU A 134 -1.75 14.67 0.14
N GLN A 135 -2.95 15.08 0.60
CA GLN A 135 -3.84 14.26 1.41
C GLN A 135 -5.29 14.51 0.98
N LEU A 136 -6.06 13.45 0.82
CA LEU A 136 -7.48 13.47 0.47
C LEU A 136 -8.27 12.49 1.32
N SER A 137 -9.44 12.86 1.80
CA SER A 137 -10.38 11.91 2.40
C SER A 137 -11.24 11.27 1.32
N ILE A 138 -11.25 9.93 1.30
CA ILE A 138 -12.03 9.10 0.37
C ILE A 138 -12.98 8.14 1.10
N SER A 139 -13.21 8.39 2.39
CA SER A 139 -14.00 7.52 3.30
C SER A 139 -15.38 7.18 2.75
N GLU A 140 -16.06 8.15 2.15
CA GLU A 140 -17.43 7.96 1.60
C GLU A 140 -17.44 7.00 0.40
N SER A 141 -16.38 7.01 -0.41
CA SER A 141 -16.27 6.16 -1.60
C SER A 141 -15.97 4.70 -1.27
N LEU A 142 -15.35 4.43 -0.12
CA LEU A 142 -14.90 3.09 0.27
C LEU A 142 -16.03 2.10 0.63
N ALA A 143 -17.26 2.58 0.83
CA ALA A 143 -18.40 1.74 1.21
C ALA A 143 -19.05 0.99 0.03
N SER A 144 -18.52 1.08 -1.17
CA SER A 144 -19.20 0.69 -2.42
C SER A 144 -18.96 -0.76 -2.89
N ASN A 145 -18.08 -1.55 -2.27
CA ASN A 145 -17.58 -2.82 -2.82
C ASN A 145 -16.94 -2.65 -4.22
N GLU A 146 -16.28 -1.52 -4.45
CA GLU A 146 -15.60 -1.20 -5.69
C GLU A 146 -14.11 -0.93 -5.41
N LEU A 147 -13.28 -1.03 -6.44
CA LEU A 147 -11.90 -0.55 -6.38
C LEU A 147 -11.90 0.97 -6.56
N ILE A 148 -11.47 1.68 -5.53
CA ILE A 148 -11.38 3.14 -5.51
C ILE A 148 -9.91 3.53 -5.70
N PRO A 149 -9.57 4.42 -6.65
CA PRO A 149 -8.20 4.88 -6.82
C PRO A 149 -7.79 5.76 -5.64
N VAL A 150 -6.69 5.41 -4.99
CA VAL A 150 -6.15 6.08 -3.79
C VAL A 150 -4.95 6.96 -4.15
N ALA A 151 -4.04 6.42 -4.95
CA ALA A 151 -2.90 7.17 -5.48
C ALA A 151 -2.73 6.83 -6.97
N SER A 152 -2.54 7.85 -7.81
CA SER A 152 -2.53 7.63 -9.26
C SER A 152 -1.55 8.53 -9.99
N GLY A 153 -0.72 7.93 -10.83
CA GLY A 153 0.08 8.64 -11.84
C GLY A 153 -0.68 8.91 -13.14
N GLN A 154 -1.90 8.40 -13.26
CA GLN A 154 -2.74 8.48 -14.47
C GLN A 154 -3.83 9.57 -14.38
N GLY A 155 -3.88 10.31 -13.26
CA GLY A 155 -4.83 11.43 -13.10
C GLY A 155 -6.26 11.01 -12.78
N HIS A 156 -6.47 9.89 -12.09
CA HIS A 156 -7.78 9.50 -11.60
C HIS A 156 -8.35 10.55 -10.64
N LEU A 157 -9.60 10.94 -10.84
CA LEU A 157 -10.28 11.83 -9.92
C LEU A 157 -10.48 11.18 -8.55
N GLY A 158 -10.27 11.95 -7.49
CA GLY A 158 -10.41 11.46 -6.10
C GLY A 158 -9.22 10.67 -5.58
N ALA A 159 -8.12 10.57 -6.34
CA ALA A 159 -6.85 10.00 -5.90
C ALA A 159 -5.80 11.09 -5.68
N VAL A 160 -4.87 10.89 -4.72
CA VAL A 160 -3.66 11.72 -4.64
C VAL A 160 -2.78 11.46 -5.85
N ALA A 161 -2.15 12.51 -6.39
CA ALA A 161 -1.27 12.37 -7.55
C ALA A 161 0.09 11.81 -7.14
N ILE A 162 0.60 10.80 -7.88
CA ILE A 162 1.98 10.32 -7.78
C ILE A 162 2.72 10.59 -9.09
N HIS A 163 4.03 10.82 -9.02
CA HIS A 163 4.89 11.08 -10.19
C HIS A 163 5.42 9.77 -10.81
N GLN A 164 4.54 8.77 -10.90
CA GLN A 164 4.77 7.50 -11.58
C GLN A 164 3.56 7.16 -12.45
N ARG A 165 3.64 7.53 -13.75
CA ARG A 165 2.50 7.39 -14.70
C ARG A 165 2.03 5.95 -14.93
N GLU A 166 2.89 4.99 -14.69
CA GLU A 166 2.61 3.56 -14.88
C GLU A 166 2.11 2.87 -13.61
N ALA A 167 1.69 3.64 -12.57
CA ALA A 167 1.22 3.07 -11.33
C ALA A 167 -0.07 3.71 -10.82
N VAL A 168 -0.96 2.86 -10.33
CA VAL A 168 -2.18 3.23 -9.60
C VAL A 168 -2.34 2.32 -8.40
N LEU A 169 -2.57 2.90 -7.23
CA LEU A 169 -3.02 2.18 -6.05
C LEU A 169 -4.54 2.26 -5.97
N TRP A 170 -5.17 1.11 -5.92
CA TRP A 170 -6.59 0.92 -5.69
C TRP A 170 -6.82 0.33 -4.31
N VAL A 171 -7.89 0.72 -3.63
CA VAL A 171 -8.34 0.11 -2.37
C VAL A 171 -9.80 -0.29 -2.49
N SER A 172 -10.15 -1.39 -1.86
CA SER A 172 -11.56 -1.81 -1.71
C SER A 172 -11.83 -2.31 -0.31
N ARG A 173 -12.94 -1.89 0.27
CA ARG A 173 -13.56 -2.49 1.46
C ARG A 173 -14.72 -3.33 1.00
N LEU A 174 -14.53 -4.64 1.02
CA LEU A 174 -15.51 -5.63 0.60
C LEU A 174 -16.36 -6.06 1.80
N SER A 175 -17.66 -5.96 1.67
CA SER A 175 -18.60 -6.59 2.60
C SER A 175 -18.51 -8.11 2.52
N ALA A 176 -19.18 -8.83 3.42
CA ALA A 176 -19.31 -10.29 3.35
C ALA A 176 -19.72 -10.73 1.94
N HIS A 177 -18.94 -11.60 1.34
CA HIS A 177 -19.11 -12.13 -0.02
C HIS A 177 -19.11 -11.08 -1.15
N GLY A 178 -18.78 -9.83 -0.84
CA GLY A 178 -18.55 -8.78 -1.84
C GLY A 178 -17.38 -9.13 -2.76
N SER A 179 -17.41 -8.69 -4.00
CA SER A 179 -16.37 -9.04 -4.96
C SER A 179 -16.02 -7.88 -5.89
N VAL A 180 -14.74 -7.84 -6.29
CA VAL A 180 -14.21 -6.89 -7.27
C VAL A 180 -13.39 -7.62 -8.32
N THR A 181 -13.33 -7.02 -9.51
CA THR A 181 -12.45 -7.45 -10.59
C THR A 181 -11.11 -6.74 -10.43
N VAL A 182 -10.02 -7.51 -10.41
CA VAL A 182 -8.66 -6.98 -10.34
C VAL A 182 -8.26 -6.41 -11.71
N PRO A 183 -7.68 -5.22 -11.78
CA PRO A 183 -7.16 -4.67 -13.03
C PRO A 183 -6.15 -5.62 -13.69
N SER A 184 -6.22 -5.75 -15.01
CA SER A 184 -5.22 -6.49 -15.79
C SER A 184 -4.09 -5.54 -16.19
N ALA A 185 -2.89 -5.81 -15.71
CA ALA A 185 -1.69 -5.03 -15.99
C ALA A 185 -0.46 -5.93 -16.12
N PRO A 186 0.66 -5.44 -16.65
CA PRO A 186 1.92 -6.17 -16.67
C PRO A 186 2.34 -6.68 -15.28
N PHE A 187 2.12 -5.88 -14.24
CA PHE A 187 2.36 -6.25 -12.85
C PHE A 187 1.18 -5.79 -11.98
N THR A 188 0.55 -6.72 -11.25
CA THR A 188 -0.49 -6.40 -10.28
C THR A 188 -0.13 -7.01 -8.94
N HIS A 189 -0.03 -6.18 -7.90
CA HIS A 189 0.24 -6.61 -6.53
C HIS A 189 -1.03 -6.47 -5.70
N VAL A 190 -1.62 -7.56 -5.30
CA VAL A 190 -2.78 -7.61 -4.38
C VAL A 190 -2.26 -7.86 -2.98
N PHE A 191 -2.63 -7.01 -2.02
CA PHE A 191 -2.32 -7.19 -0.60
C PHE A 191 -3.62 -7.20 0.21
N VAL A 192 -3.77 -8.18 1.08
CA VAL A 192 -4.93 -8.28 1.98
C VAL A 192 -4.55 -7.62 3.30
N ALA A 193 -5.12 -6.43 3.55
CA ALA A 193 -4.87 -5.69 4.78
C ALA A 193 -5.71 -6.21 5.95
N ARG A 194 -6.96 -6.65 5.67
CA ARG A 194 -7.89 -7.17 6.68
C ARG A 194 -8.78 -8.26 6.10
N GLY A 195 -9.19 -9.19 6.94
CA GLY A 195 -10.09 -10.27 6.56
C GLY A 195 -9.43 -11.30 5.67
N SER A 196 -10.20 -11.87 4.75
CA SER A 196 -9.68 -12.83 3.78
C SER A 196 -10.47 -12.78 2.47
N VAL A 197 -9.80 -13.13 1.38
CA VAL A 197 -10.40 -13.18 0.04
C VAL A 197 -10.04 -14.45 -0.69
N HIS A 198 -10.93 -14.87 -1.57
CA HIS A 198 -10.67 -15.85 -2.63
C HIS A 198 -10.23 -15.08 -3.88
N LEU A 199 -9.02 -15.35 -4.37
CA LEU A 199 -8.53 -14.90 -5.66
C LEU A 199 -8.78 -16.01 -6.67
N SER A 200 -9.58 -15.73 -7.70
CA SER A 200 -9.85 -16.69 -8.79
C SER A 200 -9.48 -16.09 -10.14
N SER A 201 -8.91 -16.91 -11.03
CA SER A 201 -8.75 -16.57 -12.44
C SER A 201 -10.11 -16.52 -13.16
N GLU A 202 -10.22 -15.81 -14.28
CA GLU A 202 -11.47 -15.68 -15.05
C GLU A 202 -12.01 -17.04 -15.50
N ASP A 203 -11.14 -17.97 -15.88
CA ASP A 203 -11.48 -19.33 -16.28
C ASP A 203 -11.76 -20.28 -15.09
N LYS A 204 -11.67 -19.78 -13.84
CA LYS A 204 -11.87 -20.52 -12.57
C LYS A 204 -11.00 -21.78 -12.42
N LYS A 205 -9.92 -21.89 -13.18
CA LYS A 205 -9.00 -23.03 -13.07
C LYS A 205 -8.02 -22.89 -11.90
N THR A 206 -7.81 -21.65 -11.46
CA THR A 206 -6.91 -21.34 -10.37
C THR A 206 -7.66 -20.56 -9.31
N GLU A 207 -7.58 -21.04 -8.07
CA GLU A 207 -8.19 -20.40 -6.91
C GLU A 207 -7.22 -20.43 -5.73
N TYR A 208 -7.07 -19.29 -5.08
CA TYR A 208 -6.24 -19.12 -3.89
C TYR A 208 -7.03 -18.43 -2.79
N VAL A 209 -6.84 -18.88 -1.56
CA VAL A 209 -7.30 -18.15 -0.37
C VAL A 209 -6.15 -17.30 0.16
N LEU A 210 -6.40 -16.02 0.35
CA LEU A 210 -5.47 -15.05 0.92
C LEU A 210 -6.08 -14.51 2.21
N ALA A 211 -5.32 -14.53 3.29
CA ALA A 211 -5.66 -13.94 4.58
C ALA A 211 -4.94 -12.60 4.78
N ALA A 212 -5.30 -11.87 5.83
CA ALA A 212 -4.61 -10.64 6.21
C ALA A 212 -3.09 -10.85 6.30
N GLY A 213 -2.33 -9.96 5.66
CA GLY A 213 -0.88 -10.03 5.52
C GLY A 213 -0.39 -10.80 4.30
N ASP A 214 -1.23 -11.62 3.66
CA ASP A 214 -0.87 -12.31 2.40
C ASP A 214 -0.88 -11.34 1.22
N ALA A 215 -0.08 -11.65 0.21
CA ALA A 215 -0.11 -10.97 -1.08
C ALA A 215 -0.16 -11.95 -2.24
N ALA A 216 -0.74 -11.50 -3.37
CA ALA A 216 -0.60 -12.14 -4.66
C ALA A 216 0.13 -11.20 -5.63
N GLN A 217 1.17 -11.73 -6.28
CA GLN A 217 1.92 -11.06 -7.33
C GLN A 217 1.51 -11.66 -8.68
N LEU A 218 0.84 -10.85 -9.50
CA LEU A 218 0.32 -11.25 -10.80
C LEU A 218 1.17 -10.60 -11.90
N THR A 219 1.73 -11.42 -12.80
CA THR A 219 2.53 -10.93 -13.93
C THR A 219 1.80 -11.30 -15.23
N ASN A 220 1.48 -10.28 -16.05
CA ASN A 220 0.71 -10.39 -17.30
C ASN A 220 -0.56 -11.25 -17.15
N SER A 221 -1.16 -11.21 -15.96
CA SER A 221 -2.31 -12.01 -15.63
C SER A 221 -3.55 -11.53 -16.36
N ASN A 222 -4.36 -12.48 -16.81
CA ASN A 222 -5.72 -12.23 -17.25
C ASN A 222 -6.56 -11.71 -16.09
N THR A 223 -7.75 -11.22 -16.41
CA THR A 223 -8.71 -10.72 -15.44
C THR A 223 -8.90 -11.71 -14.30
N SER A 224 -8.66 -11.27 -13.09
CA SER A 224 -8.86 -12.03 -11.86
C SER A 224 -9.95 -11.38 -11.00
N ARG A 225 -10.55 -12.14 -10.11
CA ARG A 225 -11.59 -11.68 -9.20
C ARG A 225 -11.19 -11.94 -7.76
N LEU A 226 -11.42 -10.96 -6.91
CA LEU A 226 -11.34 -11.10 -5.47
C LEU A 226 -12.76 -11.18 -4.91
N THR A 227 -13.03 -12.17 -4.07
CA THR A 227 -14.30 -12.34 -3.36
C THR A 227 -14.01 -12.45 -1.87
N ALA A 228 -14.58 -11.57 -1.06
CA ALA A 228 -14.37 -11.59 0.38
C ALA A 228 -15.06 -12.79 1.05
N SER A 229 -14.49 -13.23 2.18
CA SER A 229 -15.11 -14.21 3.07
C SER A 229 -16.36 -13.64 3.77
N ALA A 230 -16.95 -14.42 4.67
CA ALA A 230 -18.11 -13.99 5.48
C ALA A 230 -17.82 -12.79 6.40
N GLU A 231 -16.56 -12.51 6.71
CA GLU A 231 -16.13 -11.39 7.57
C GLU A 231 -15.85 -10.10 6.79
N GLY A 232 -15.91 -10.18 5.46
CA GLY A 232 -15.47 -9.07 4.60
C GLY A 232 -13.94 -9.00 4.49
N ALA A 233 -13.45 -7.99 3.78
CA ALA A 233 -12.01 -7.77 3.61
C ALA A 233 -11.70 -6.31 3.26
N GLU A 234 -10.47 -5.87 3.57
CA GLU A 234 -9.88 -4.66 3.00
C GLU A 234 -8.66 -5.07 2.19
N VAL A 235 -8.64 -4.70 0.91
CA VAL A 235 -7.60 -5.08 -0.03
C VAL A 235 -7.01 -3.85 -0.70
N LEU A 236 -5.69 -3.88 -0.90
CA LEU A 236 -4.93 -2.89 -1.66
C LEU A 236 -4.40 -3.56 -2.93
N VAL A 237 -4.57 -2.89 -4.05
CA VAL A 237 -4.17 -3.41 -5.36
C VAL A 237 -3.32 -2.36 -6.08
N TRP A 238 -2.04 -2.65 -6.25
CA TRP A 238 -1.18 -1.89 -7.15
C TRP A 238 -1.32 -2.42 -8.56
N GLU A 239 -1.79 -1.59 -9.46
CA GLU A 239 -1.77 -1.78 -10.91
C GLU A 239 -0.54 -1.07 -11.47
N MET A 240 0.35 -1.80 -12.16
CA MET A 240 1.62 -1.26 -12.60
C MET A 240 1.97 -1.70 -14.03
N GLY A 241 2.41 -0.73 -14.81
CA GLY A 241 2.98 -0.94 -16.16
C GLY A 241 4.43 -1.42 -16.13
N ILE A 242 5.04 -1.36 -17.31
CA ILE A 242 6.46 -1.66 -17.51
C ILE A 242 7.25 -0.35 -17.32
N LYS A 243 8.36 -0.44 -16.59
CA LYS A 243 9.28 0.69 -16.36
C LYS A 243 9.95 1.17 -17.66
#